data_1b2a12511c191d2b914b4feaa41d53de
#
_entry.id   1b2a12511c191d2b914b4feaa41d53de
#
_cell.length_a   1.000
_cell.length_b   1.000
_cell.length_c   1.000
_cell.angle_alpha   90.00
_cell.angle_beta   90.00
_cell.angle_gamma   90.00
#
_symmetry.space_group_name_H-M   'P 1'
#
loop_
_entity.id
_entity.type
_entity.pdbx_description
1 polymer ?
#
loop_
_entity_poly.entity_id
_entity_poly.type
_entity_poly.pdbx_seq_one_letter_code
_entity_poly.pdbx_strand_id
1 'polypeptide(L)'
;MGTLLRDGATLRITDTGEGLAVVFQHGLGGGEAQAGQTFPAGFRRITLECRGHGDSGLGERRPFSFEMFADDVLAAADQAGLDRFVAGGGSMGAAIALRLACRHPQRVAGLILVRPAWIFTAAPGNMQPIAEVAELILEHGTDKGRTIFARSETATRLYHQAPDNLSSLFGYFDRPDAKAFAQVLANIAADGPGISERDAAALDIPALVIGNEVDAVHPLSTAYTLAAAIPDAVFAEIRPKARDSVGHFSELRTQIAAFLQSHSKVRSLIPS
;
A
#
# COMPACT_ATOMS: atom_id res chain seq x y z
N MET A 1 -13.36 -15.81 3.53
CA MET A 1 -13.67 -14.39 3.78
C MET A 1 -14.12 -14.22 5.21
N GLY A 2 -13.63 -13.25 5.93
CA GLY A 2 -13.94 -12.99 7.33
C GLY A 2 -14.10 -11.49 7.60
N THR A 3 -14.45 -11.17 8.84
CA THR A 3 -14.52 -9.79 9.34
C THR A 3 -13.81 -9.67 10.66
N LEU A 4 -13.24 -8.50 10.91
CA LEU A 4 -12.59 -8.13 12.17
C LEU A 4 -13.30 -6.88 12.72
N LEU A 5 -13.73 -6.92 13.97
CA LEU A 5 -14.35 -5.76 14.63
C LEU A 5 -13.30 -4.99 15.43
N ARG A 6 -13.10 -3.71 15.09
CA ARG A 6 -12.11 -2.83 15.73
C ARG A 6 -12.66 -1.40 15.88
N ASP A 7 -12.69 -0.86 17.08
CA ASP A 7 -13.08 0.54 17.38
C ASP A 7 -14.36 0.97 16.62
N GLY A 8 -15.40 0.14 16.68
CA GLY A 8 -16.68 0.38 15.99
C GLY A 8 -16.64 0.16 14.46
N ALA A 9 -15.50 -0.23 13.88
CA ALA A 9 -15.40 -0.61 12.48
C ALA A 9 -15.53 -2.13 12.29
N THR A 10 -16.34 -2.55 11.32
CA THR A 10 -16.28 -3.91 10.75
C THR A 10 -15.34 -3.86 9.56
N LEU A 11 -14.21 -4.55 9.66
CA LEU A 11 -13.17 -4.60 8.63
C LEU A 11 -13.22 -5.92 7.89
N ARG A 12 -13.16 -5.89 6.56
CA ARG A 12 -13.21 -7.06 5.70
C ARG A 12 -11.85 -7.71 5.60
N ILE A 13 -11.79 -9.03 5.78
CA ILE A 13 -10.59 -9.84 5.57
C ILE A 13 -10.84 -10.84 4.45
N THR A 14 -9.92 -10.89 3.51
CA THR A 14 -9.84 -11.95 2.52
C THR A 14 -8.62 -12.81 2.82
N ASP A 15 -8.83 -14.11 2.92
CA ASP A 15 -7.81 -15.14 3.11
C ASP A 15 -7.99 -16.15 1.98
N THR A 16 -7.01 -16.23 1.08
CA THR A 16 -7.08 -17.02 -0.16
C THR A 16 -5.74 -17.70 -0.45
N GLY A 17 -5.80 -18.84 -1.13
CA GLY A 17 -4.61 -19.64 -1.45
C GLY A 17 -4.17 -20.52 -0.27
N GLU A 18 -3.03 -21.16 -0.43
CA GLU A 18 -2.47 -22.12 0.53
C GLU A 18 -0.94 -21.96 0.62
N GLY A 19 -0.33 -22.59 1.61
CA GLY A 19 1.11 -22.63 1.81
C GLY A 19 1.66 -21.38 2.51
N LEU A 20 2.77 -20.81 1.99
CA LEU A 20 3.44 -19.65 2.59
C LEU A 20 2.49 -18.45 2.71
N ALA A 21 2.27 -18.01 3.94
CA ALA A 21 1.36 -16.91 4.22
C ALA A 21 2.02 -15.53 4.05
N VAL A 22 1.36 -14.70 3.25
CA VAL A 22 1.75 -13.30 3.01
C VAL A 22 0.57 -12.38 3.39
N VAL A 23 0.80 -11.49 4.32
CA VAL A 23 -0.13 -10.40 4.64
C VAL A 23 0.15 -9.27 3.67
N PHE A 24 -0.66 -9.18 2.60
CA PHE A 24 -0.41 -8.29 1.46
C PHE A 24 -1.50 -7.23 1.34
N GLN A 25 -1.12 -5.96 1.51
CA GLN A 25 -2.05 -4.85 1.61
C GLN A 25 -2.22 -4.07 0.29
N HIS A 26 -3.42 -3.55 0.08
CA HIS A 26 -3.78 -2.66 -1.03
C HIS A 26 -3.24 -1.24 -0.84
N GLY A 27 -3.25 -0.44 -1.91
CA GLY A 27 -2.95 0.99 -1.90
C GLY A 27 -4.14 1.85 -1.46
N LEU A 28 -3.87 3.14 -1.24
CA LEU A 28 -4.89 4.13 -0.89
C LEU A 28 -5.98 4.19 -1.98
N GLY A 29 -7.23 4.07 -1.57
CA GLY A 29 -8.40 3.99 -2.46
C GLY A 29 -8.63 2.63 -3.13
N GLY A 30 -7.75 1.67 -2.91
CA GLY A 30 -7.88 0.30 -3.39
C GLY A 30 -8.72 -0.59 -2.48
N GLY A 31 -8.55 -1.91 -2.63
CA GLY A 31 -9.19 -2.93 -1.82
C GLY A 31 -8.63 -4.31 -2.19
N GLU A 32 -9.38 -5.35 -1.85
CA GLU A 32 -9.01 -6.75 -2.10
C GLU A 32 -8.68 -7.02 -3.57
N ALA A 33 -9.50 -6.53 -4.49
CA ALA A 33 -9.30 -6.72 -5.92
C ALA A 33 -7.95 -6.19 -6.42
N GLN A 34 -7.50 -5.04 -5.89
CA GLN A 34 -6.19 -4.47 -6.23
C GLN A 34 -5.05 -5.34 -5.70
N ALA A 35 -5.15 -5.80 -4.45
CA ALA A 35 -4.16 -6.70 -3.86
C ALA A 35 -4.11 -8.03 -4.64
N GLY A 36 -5.27 -8.60 -4.99
CA GLY A 36 -5.38 -9.83 -5.76
C GLY A 36 -4.80 -9.73 -7.17
N GLN A 37 -4.99 -8.60 -7.85
CA GLN A 37 -4.42 -8.36 -9.17
C GLN A 37 -2.88 -8.32 -9.15
N THR A 38 -2.31 -7.81 -8.07
CA THR A 38 -0.86 -7.63 -7.90
C THR A 38 -0.18 -8.92 -7.44
N PHE A 39 -0.84 -9.72 -6.62
CA PHE A 39 -0.24 -10.87 -5.93
C PHE A 39 -0.23 -12.13 -6.81
N PRO A 40 0.86 -12.94 -6.80
CA PRO A 40 0.94 -14.17 -7.58
C PRO A 40 0.08 -15.29 -6.99
N ALA A 41 -0.41 -16.19 -7.84
CA ALA A 41 -1.02 -17.45 -7.43
C ALA A 41 0.03 -18.41 -6.80
N GLY A 42 -0.44 -19.42 -6.05
CA GLY A 42 0.42 -20.45 -5.45
C GLY A 42 0.94 -20.12 -4.05
N PHE A 43 0.46 -19.05 -3.44
CA PHE A 43 0.76 -18.66 -2.05
C PHE A 43 -0.52 -18.28 -1.32
N ARG A 44 -0.52 -18.38 0.02
CA ARG A 44 -1.63 -17.90 0.85
C ARG A 44 -1.53 -16.39 1.03
N ARG A 45 -2.55 -15.64 0.61
CA ARG A 45 -2.63 -14.20 0.77
C ARG A 45 -3.72 -13.82 1.76
N ILE A 46 -3.35 -13.02 2.76
CA ILE A 46 -4.28 -12.36 3.66
C ILE A 46 -4.28 -10.87 3.32
N THR A 47 -5.45 -10.31 3.02
CA THR A 47 -5.65 -8.89 2.79
C THR A 47 -6.74 -8.38 3.71
N LEU A 48 -6.43 -7.39 4.53
CA LEU A 48 -7.40 -6.59 5.24
C LEU A 48 -7.76 -5.39 4.36
N GLU A 49 -9.03 -5.16 4.09
CA GLU A 49 -9.44 -3.86 3.56
C GLU A 49 -9.36 -2.84 4.70
N CYS A 50 -8.45 -1.87 4.58
CA CYS A 50 -8.25 -0.84 5.60
C CYS A 50 -9.53 -0.01 5.80
N ARG A 51 -9.64 0.68 6.92
CA ARG A 51 -10.82 1.51 7.24
C ARG A 51 -11.17 2.45 6.09
N GLY A 52 -12.45 2.46 5.71
CA GLY A 52 -12.98 3.24 4.59
C GLY A 52 -12.63 2.71 3.20
N HIS A 53 -12.02 1.54 3.09
CA HIS A 53 -11.70 0.91 1.81
C HIS A 53 -12.57 -0.33 1.58
N GLY A 54 -12.92 -0.58 0.31
CA GLY A 54 -13.75 -1.70 -0.06
C GLY A 54 -15.05 -1.75 0.74
N ASP A 55 -15.31 -2.89 1.37
CA ASP A 55 -16.48 -3.11 2.23
C ASP A 55 -16.20 -2.80 3.72
N SER A 56 -15.04 -2.24 4.07
CA SER A 56 -14.66 -1.93 5.44
C SER A 56 -15.22 -0.60 5.91
N GLY A 57 -15.80 -0.60 7.12
CA GLY A 57 -16.28 0.61 7.77
C GLY A 57 -15.16 1.56 8.20
N LEU A 58 -15.52 2.82 8.45
CA LEU A 58 -14.58 3.85 8.94
C LEU A 58 -14.26 3.67 10.43
N GLY A 59 -15.22 3.18 11.24
CA GLY A 59 -15.13 3.16 12.70
C GLY A 59 -15.22 4.56 13.31
N GLU A 60 -14.91 4.68 14.58
CA GLU A 60 -15.04 5.91 15.37
C GLU A 60 -13.71 6.63 15.62
N ARG A 61 -12.60 5.89 15.66
CA ARG A 61 -11.26 6.43 15.95
C ARG A 61 -10.79 7.39 14.85
N ARG A 62 -10.25 8.54 15.25
CA ARG A 62 -9.65 9.56 14.38
C ARG A 62 -8.40 10.14 15.04
N PRO A 63 -7.45 10.72 14.26
CA PRO A 63 -7.37 10.69 12.80
C PRO A 63 -7.01 9.30 12.27
N PHE A 64 -7.23 9.03 10.98
CA PHE A 64 -6.67 7.84 10.31
C PHE A 64 -5.16 7.99 10.22
N SER A 65 -4.42 6.88 10.41
CA SER A 65 -2.96 6.89 10.37
C SER A 65 -2.38 5.55 9.94
N PHE A 66 -1.12 5.56 9.50
CA PHE A 66 -0.39 4.32 9.23
C PHE A 66 -0.25 3.42 10.47
N GLU A 67 -0.14 4.02 11.66
CA GLU A 67 -0.14 3.29 12.91
C GLU A 67 -1.44 2.51 13.11
N MET A 68 -2.58 3.21 12.99
CA MET A 68 -3.90 2.58 13.10
C MET A 68 -4.08 1.45 12.09
N PHE A 69 -3.70 1.67 10.84
CA PHE A 69 -3.84 0.67 9.79
C PHE A 69 -2.90 -0.52 10.00
N ALA A 70 -1.68 -0.29 10.48
CA ALA A 70 -0.75 -1.37 10.82
C ALA A 70 -1.26 -2.22 11.99
N ASP A 71 -1.84 -1.60 13.04
CA ASP A 71 -2.45 -2.29 14.17
C ASP A 71 -3.64 -3.16 13.73
N ASP A 72 -4.48 -2.63 12.82
CA ASP A 72 -5.60 -3.39 12.27
C ASP A 72 -5.12 -4.59 11.43
N VAL A 73 -4.07 -4.40 10.62
CA VAL A 73 -3.45 -5.47 9.80
C VAL A 73 -2.80 -6.53 10.68
N LEU A 74 -2.12 -6.12 11.76
CA LEU A 74 -1.55 -7.06 12.72
C LEU A 74 -2.63 -7.92 13.40
N ALA A 75 -3.75 -7.31 13.80
CA ALA A 75 -4.87 -8.03 14.37
C ALA A 75 -5.55 -8.98 13.37
N ALA A 76 -5.57 -8.64 12.07
CA ALA A 76 -6.03 -9.54 11.03
C ALA A 76 -5.10 -10.74 10.84
N ALA A 77 -3.78 -10.54 10.97
CA ALA A 77 -2.81 -11.63 10.96
C ALA A 77 -2.98 -12.55 12.18
N ASP A 78 -3.24 -11.98 13.36
CA ASP A 78 -3.54 -12.75 14.58
C ASP A 78 -4.80 -13.60 14.41
N GLN A 79 -5.87 -13.02 13.87
CA GLN A 79 -7.12 -13.74 13.59
C GLN A 79 -6.93 -14.87 12.55
N ALA A 80 -5.99 -14.70 11.61
CA ALA A 80 -5.62 -15.72 10.63
C ALA A 80 -4.69 -16.82 11.21
N GLY A 81 -4.32 -16.74 12.49
CA GLY A 81 -3.44 -17.67 13.20
C GLY A 81 -1.97 -17.57 12.78
N LEU A 82 -1.51 -16.41 12.38
CA LEU A 82 -0.14 -16.20 11.91
C LEU A 82 0.75 -15.62 13.01
N ASP A 83 1.63 -16.43 13.58
CA ASP A 83 2.68 -15.98 14.51
C ASP A 83 3.75 -15.16 13.76
N ARG A 84 4.17 -15.64 12.60
CA ARG A 84 5.09 -14.94 11.68
C ARG A 84 4.58 -15.02 10.25
N PHE A 85 4.84 -13.97 9.47
CA PHE A 85 4.38 -13.86 8.09
C PHE A 85 5.32 -12.99 7.25
N VAL A 86 5.20 -13.06 5.94
CA VAL A 86 5.76 -12.06 5.04
C VAL A 86 4.80 -10.88 4.97
N ALA A 87 5.28 -9.67 5.26
CA ALA A 87 4.50 -8.46 5.12
C ALA A 87 4.74 -7.84 3.74
N GLY A 88 3.68 -7.39 3.07
CA GLY A 88 3.83 -6.72 1.79
C GLY A 88 2.65 -5.86 1.42
N GLY A 89 2.79 -5.13 0.32
CA GLY A 89 1.71 -4.33 -0.24
C GLY A 89 2.16 -3.30 -1.26
N GLY A 90 1.18 -2.63 -1.86
CA GLY A 90 1.39 -1.57 -2.82
C GLY A 90 1.14 -0.18 -2.23
N SER A 91 1.99 0.81 -2.53
CA SER A 91 1.77 2.21 -2.13
C SER A 91 1.56 2.35 -0.60
N MET A 92 0.36 2.72 -0.16
CA MET A 92 -0.03 2.75 1.26
C MET A 92 0.25 1.39 1.94
N GLY A 93 -0.06 0.27 1.28
CA GLY A 93 0.23 -1.06 1.79
C GLY A 93 1.72 -1.35 1.98
N ALA A 94 2.58 -0.78 1.15
CA ALA A 94 4.03 -0.86 1.33
C ALA A 94 4.49 -0.11 2.60
N ALA A 95 3.94 1.09 2.85
CA ALA A 95 4.24 1.85 4.07
C ALA A 95 3.75 1.13 5.35
N ILE A 96 2.57 0.51 5.30
CA ILE A 96 2.04 -0.35 6.38
C ILE A 96 2.98 -1.54 6.63
N ALA A 97 3.39 -2.25 5.57
CA ALA A 97 4.28 -3.40 5.68
C ALA A 97 5.65 -3.02 6.25
N LEU A 98 6.22 -1.90 5.80
CA LEU A 98 7.49 -1.38 6.31
C LEU A 98 7.39 -1.02 7.81
N ARG A 99 6.31 -0.34 8.21
CA ARG A 99 6.06 -0.05 9.63
C ARG A 99 5.95 -1.34 10.45
N LEU A 100 5.21 -2.35 9.98
CA LEU A 100 5.09 -3.63 10.67
C LEU A 100 6.45 -4.31 10.83
N ALA A 101 7.29 -4.33 9.79
CA ALA A 101 8.62 -4.92 9.87
C ALA A 101 9.51 -4.22 10.89
N CYS A 102 9.48 -2.88 10.97
CA CYS A 102 10.29 -2.11 11.90
C CYS A 102 9.78 -2.13 13.34
N ARG A 103 8.45 -2.14 13.55
CA ARG A 103 7.84 -2.07 14.89
C ARG A 103 7.55 -3.45 15.51
N HIS A 104 7.42 -4.48 14.66
CA HIS A 104 7.15 -5.86 15.06
C HIS A 104 8.10 -6.84 14.37
N PRO A 105 9.44 -6.69 14.50
CA PRO A 105 10.42 -7.49 13.77
C PRO A 105 10.31 -8.99 14.04
N GLN A 106 9.81 -9.39 15.21
CA GLN A 106 9.56 -10.79 15.56
C GLN A 106 8.38 -11.40 14.78
N ARG A 107 7.47 -10.58 14.23
CA ARG A 107 6.28 -11.02 13.47
C ARG A 107 6.54 -11.09 11.97
N VAL A 108 7.50 -10.34 11.46
CA VAL A 108 7.76 -10.23 10.01
C VAL A 108 9.02 -11.02 9.65
N ALA A 109 8.89 -11.92 8.69
CA ALA A 109 10.00 -12.78 8.23
C ALA A 109 10.53 -12.41 6.83
N GLY A 110 9.87 -11.51 6.14
CA GLY A 110 10.26 -10.96 4.85
C GLY A 110 9.38 -9.78 4.48
N LEU A 111 9.85 -8.92 3.59
CA LEU A 111 9.20 -7.66 3.25
C LEU A 111 9.06 -7.50 1.73
N ILE A 112 7.86 -7.08 1.26
CA ILE A 112 7.58 -6.83 -0.15
C ILE A 112 6.99 -5.43 -0.29
N LEU A 113 7.74 -4.50 -0.86
CA LEU A 113 7.37 -3.09 -1.04
C LEU A 113 7.15 -2.80 -2.53
N VAL A 114 5.90 -2.73 -2.95
CA VAL A 114 5.53 -2.47 -4.35
C VAL A 114 5.18 -1.00 -4.52
N ARG A 115 5.92 -0.30 -5.39
CA ARG A 115 5.68 1.12 -5.70
C ARG A 115 5.49 1.96 -4.42
N PRO A 116 6.48 2.02 -3.52
CA PRO A 116 6.37 2.78 -2.29
C PRO A 116 6.23 4.27 -2.59
N ALA A 117 5.33 4.96 -1.85
CA ALA A 117 5.12 6.40 -1.96
C ALA A 117 5.70 7.18 -0.78
N TRP A 118 5.93 6.53 0.34
CA TRP A 118 6.57 7.09 1.54
C TRP A 118 7.91 6.42 1.80
N ILE A 119 8.86 7.20 2.35
CA ILE A 119 10.13 6.70 2.85
C ILE A 119 10.10 6.76 4.38
N PHE A 120 10.59 7.84 4.99
CA PHE A 120 10.69 7.98 6.45
C PHE A 120 9.91 9.19 6.99
N THR A 121 9.52 10.13 6.14
CA THR A 121 8.88 11.38 6.54
C THR A 121 7.37 11.37 6.29
N ALA A 122 6.66 12.12 7.12
CA ALA A 122 5.26 12.43 6.89
C ALA A 122 5.09 13.44 5.75
N ALA A 123 3.91 13.48 5.16
CA ALA A 123 3.51 14.41 4.11
C ALA A 123 4.54 14.61 2.98
N PRO A 124 5.06 13.54 2.34
CA PRO A 124 6.05 13.71 1.30
C PRO A 124 5.44 14.43 0.08
N GLY A 125 6.24 15.22 -0.62
CA GLY A 125 5.77 16.11 -1.70
C GLY A 125 5.04 15.40 -2.85
N ASN A 126 5.34 14.12 -3.11
CA ASN A 126 4.63 13.31 -4.11
C ASN A 126 3.18 12.98 -3.70
N MET A 127 2.79 13.18 -2.44
CA MET A 127 1.43 12.98 -1.94
C MET A 127 0.57 14.26 -2.06
N GLN A 128 1.15 15.40 -2.39
CA GLN A 128 0.44 16.67 -2.56
C GLN A 128 -0.77 16.56 -3.52
N PRO A 129 -0.71 15.84 -4.67
CA PRO A 129 -1.88 15.70 -5.54
C PRO A 129 -3.07 15.00 -4.88
N ILE A 130 -2.82 14.05 -3.96
CA ILE A 130 -3.86 13.36 -3.19
C ILE A 130 -4.44 14.28 -2.12
N ALA A 131 -3.60 15.06 -1.45
CA ALA A 131 -4.03 16.05 -0.48
C ALA A 131 -4.93 17.13 -1.13
N GLU A 132 -4.56 17.63 -2.32
CA GLU A 132 -5.35 18.57 -3.11
C GLU A 132 -6.73 18.02 -3.47
N VAL A 133 -6.81 16.78 -3.93
CA VAL A 133 -8.10 16.11 -4.23
C VAL A 133 -8.96 16.00 -2.97
N ALA A 134 -8.37 15.61 -1.84
CA ALA A 134 -9.09 15.50 -0.58
C ALA A 134 -9.66 16.84 -0.12
N GLU A 135 -8.86 17.91 -0.17
CA GLU A 135 -9.26 19.26 0.16
C GLU A 135 -10.43 19.74 -0.72
N LEU A 136 -10.31 19.55 -2.03
CA LEU A 136 -11.34 19.95 -2.98
C LEU A 136 -12.67 19.22 -2.77
N ILE A 137 -12.63 17.92 -2.43
CA ILE A 137 -13.84 17.16 -2.10
C ILE A 137 -14.47 17.67 -0.80
N LEU A 138 -13.67 17.92 0.24
CA LEU A 138 -14.13 18.37 1.55
C LEU A 138 -14.73 19.78 1.48
N GLU A 139 -14.10 20.68 0.73
CA GLU A 139 -14.49 22.09 0.65
C GLU A 139 -15.62 22.33 -0.37
N HIS A 140 -15.57 21.66 -1.51
CA HIS A 140 -16.45 21.98 -2.65
C HIS A 140 -17.40 20.84 -3.05
N GLY A 141 -17.22 19.63 -2.48
CA GLY A 141 -17.93 18.42 -2.92
C GLY A 141 -17.36 17.83 -4.20
N THR A 142 -17.92 16.71 -4.66
CA THR A 142 -17.36 15.93 -5.79
C THR A 142 -17.38 16.68 -7.11
N ASP A 143 -18.54 17.19 -7.53
CA ASP A 143 -18.71 17.77 -8.89
C ASP A 143 -17.91 19.06 -9.08
N LYS A 144 -18.03 19.99 -8.12
CA LYS A 144 -17.31 21.25 -8.17
C LYS A 144 -15.82 21.04 -7.94
N GLY A 145 -15.44 20.20 -6.95
CA GLY A 145 -14.06 19.84 -6.68
C GLY A 145 -13.38 19.22 -7.90
N ARG A 146 -14.03 18.25 -8.56
CA ARG A 146 -13.56 17.65 -9.81
C ARG A 146 -13.33 18.69 -10.92
N THR A 147 -14.27 19.64 -11.05
CA THR A 147 -14.15 20.71 -12.06
C THR A 147 -12.96 21.64 -11.78
N ILE A 148 -12.72 21.98 -10.52
CA ILE A 148 -11.57 22.78 -10.09
C ILE A 148 -10.28 21.99 -10.34
N PHE A 149 -10.21 20.75 -9.87
CA PHE A 149 -9.03 19.88 -10.05
C PHE A 149 -8.65 19.72 -11.52
N ALA A 150 -9.64 19.51 -12.41
CA ALA A 150 -9.40 19.37 -13.86
C ALA A 150 -8.71 20.59 -14.50
N ARG A 151 -8.77 21.76 -13.86
CA ARG A 151 -8.15 23.01 -14.33
C ARG A 151 -6.89 23.39 -13.54
N SER A 152 -6.49 22.56 -12.59
CA SER A 152 -5.32 22.83 -11.73
C SER A 152 -4.01 22.61 -12.48
N GLU A 153 -2.95 23.23 -11.98
CA GLU A 153 -1.59 22.99 -12.46
C GLU A 153 -1.18 21.53 -12.22
N THR A 154 -1.63 20.94 -11.13
CA THR A 154 -1.40 19.53 -10.79
C THR A 154 -1.97 18.60 -11.86
N ALA A 155 -3.24 18.79 -12.26
CA ALA A 155 -3.87 17.99 -13.31
C ALA A 155 -3.16 18.17 -14.65
N THR A 156 -2.80 19.40 -15.02
CA THR A 156 -2.05 19.70 -16.25
C THR A 156 -0.69 19.01 -16.26
N ARG A 157 0.06 19.09 -15.16
CA ARG A 157 1.36 18.42 -15.03
C ARG A 157 1.23 16.90 -15.15
N LEU A 158 0.28 16.31 -14.42
CA LEU A 158 0.07 14.86 -14.43
C LEU A 158 -0.41 14.32 -15.77
N TYR A 159 -1.21 15.10 -16.50
CA TYR A 159 -1.63 14.72 -17.86
C TYR A 159 -0.44 14.42 -18.77
N HIS A 160 0.64 15.18 -18.66
CA HIS A 160 1.84 14.99 -19.47
C HIS A 160 2.84 13.99 -18.87
N GLN A 161 2.97 13.93 -17.55
CA GLN A 161 4.04 13.18 -16.89
C GLN A 161 3.61 11.80 -16.40
N ALA A 162 2.35 11.65 -15.94
CA ALA A 162 1.86 10.43 -15.30
C ALA A 162 0.33 10.30 -15.46
N PRO A 163 -0.17 10.05 -16.69
CA PRO A 163 -1.61 10.03 -16.98
C PRO A 163 -2.39 8.98 -16.17
N ASP A 164 -1.75 7.87 -15.80
CA ASP A 164 -2.32 6.84 -14.93
C ASP A 164 -2.60 7.39 -13.51
N ASN A 165 -1.69 8.22 -12.98
CA ASN A 165 -1.92 8.85 -11.68
C ASN A 165 -3.07 9.85 -11.77
N LEU A 166 -3.15 10.65 -12.84
CA LEU A 166 -4.26 11.57 -13.07
C LEU A 166 -5.60 10.84 -13.10
N SER A 167 -5.68 9.74 -13.84
CA SER A 167 -6.88 8.91 -13.91
C SER A 167 -7.27 8.37 -12.53
N SER A 168 -6.31 7.89 -11.74
CA SER A 168 -6.55 7.42 -10.37
C SER A 168 -7.06 8.53 -9.45
N LEU A 169 -6.53 9.75 -9.57
CA LEU A 169 -6.96 10.90 -8.79
C LEU A 169 -8.40 11.32 -9.12
N PHE A 170 -8.78 11.30 -10.39
CA PHE A 170 -10.17 11.53 -10.78
C PHE A 170 -11.13 10.49 -10.22
N GLY A 171 -10.68 9.24 -10.10
CA GLY A 171 -11.46 8.15 -9.49
C GLY A 171 -11.89 8.42 -8.04
N TYR A 172 -11.17 9.25 -7.30
CA TYR A 172 -11.59 9.61 -5.93
C TYR A 172 -12.85 10.47 -5.90
N PHE A 173 -13.08 11.32 -6.91
CA PHE A 173 -14.32 12.09 -7.05
C PHE A 173 -15.52 11.21 -7.44
N ASP A 174 -15.28 10.10 -8.12
CA ASP A 174 -16.31 9.20 -8.63
C ASP A 174 -16.76 8.15 -7.58
N ARG A 175 -16.16 8.12 -6.39
CA ARG A 175 -16.52 7.19 -5.32
C ARG A 175 -17.92 7.52 -4.75
N PRO A 176 -18.76 6.50 -4.46
CA PRO A 176 -20.04 6.72 -3.80
C PRO A 176 -19.92 7.37 -2.42
N ASP A 177 -18.82 7.09 -1.71
CA ASP A 177 -18.50 7.55 -0.37
C ASP A 177 -17.46 8.69 -0.36
N ALA A 178 -17.23 9.37 -1.49
CA ALA A 178 -16.12 10.30 -1.70
C ALA A 178 -15.93 11.31 -0.56
N LYS A 179 -17.01 11.92 -0.03
CA LYS A 179 -16.91 12.89 1.07
C LYS A 179 -16.39 12.29 2.37
N ALA A 180 -16.83 11.08 2.71
CA ALA A 180 -16.35 10.37 3.90
C ALA A 180 -14.90 9.87 3.69
N PHE A 181 -14.61 9.36 2.48
CA PHE A 181 -13.28 8.89 2.12
C PHE A 181 -12.24 10.01 1.98
N ALA A 182 -12.65 11.24 1.67
CA ALA A 182 -11.75 12.39 1.60
C ALA A 182 -11.02 12.65 2.94
N GLN A 183 -11.64 12.32 4.09
CA GLN A 183 -10.95 12.36 5.39
C GLN A 183 -9.82 11.34 5.47
N VAL A 184 -10.00 10.15 4.92
CA VAL A 184 -8.96 9.11 4.83
C VAL A 184 -7.82 9.61 3.94
N LEU A 185 -8.15 10.15 2.76
CA LEU A 185 -7.16 10.71 1.83
C LEU A 185 -6.33 11.81 2.49
N ALA A 186 -6.99 12.80 3.12
CA ALA A 186 -6.34 13.93 3.77
C ALA A 186 -5.40 13.46 4.90
N ASN A 187 -5.88 12.57 5.76
CA ASN A 187 -5.11 12.10 6.91
C ASN A 187 -3.90 11.26 6.45
N ILE A 188 -4.09 10.31 5.53
CA ILE A 188 -3.00 9.44 5.07
C ILE A 188 -1.99 10.19 4.21
N ALA A 189 -2.42 11.16 3.37
CA ALA A 189 -1.49 12.01 2.62
C ALA A 189 -0.61 12.87 3.52
N ALA A 190 -1.13 13.30 4.68
CA ALA A 190 -0.42 14.10 5.68
C ALA A 190 0.43 13.26 6.66
N ASP A 191 0.20 11.95 6.72
CA ASP A 191 0.89 11.03 7.64
C ASP A 191 2.13 10.40 6.96
N GLY A 192 2.83 9.55 7.71
CA GLY A 192 3.98 8.77 7.27
C GLY A 192 4.09 7.45 8.03
N PRO A 193 4.98 6.54 7.61
CA PRO A 193 5.10 5.22 8.23
C PRO A 193 5.58 5.28 9.70
N GLY A 194 6.02 6.45 10.19
CA GLY A 194 6.43 6.64 11.58
C GLY A 194 7.66 5.79 11.96
N ILE A 195 8.55 5.58 11.02
CA ILE A 195 9.84 4.88 11.19
C ILE A 195 10.96 5.76 10.68
N SER A 196 12.17 5.53 11.15
CA SER A 196 13.37 6.23 10.72
C SER A 196 14.22 5.38 9.75
N GLU A 197 15.17 6.02 9.08
CA GLU A 197 16.18 5.31 8.29
C GLU A 197 16.96 4.30 9.14
N ARG A 198 17.25 4.64 10.41
CA ARG A 198 17.91 3.73 11.35
C ARG A 198 17.06 2.48 11.64
N ASP A 199 15.72 2.64 11.75
CA ASP A 199 14.82 1.49 11.94
C ASP A 199 14.87 0.56 10.73
N ALA A 200 14.88 1.13 9.51
CA ALA A 200 15.00 0.35 8.27
C ALA A 200 16.37 -0.33 8.14
N ALA A 201 17.45 0.37 8.48
CA ALA A 201 18.82 -0.18 8.45
C ALA A 201 19.05 -1.27 9.50
N ALA A 202 18.21 -1.38 10.51
CA ALA A 202 18.27 -2.43 11.54
C ALA A 202 17.50 -3.71 11.17
N LEU A 203 16.81 -3.74 10.02
CA LEU A 203 16.08 -4.92 9.58
C LEU A 203 17.04 -6.05 9.21
N ASP A 204 16.85 -7.24 9.81
CA ASP A 204 17.57 -8.49 9.49
C ASP A 204 16.61 -9.50 8.83
N ILE A 205 15.91 -9.05 7.78
CA ILE A 205 14.98 -9.86 7.00
C ILE A 205 15.19 -9.59 5.51
N PRO A 206 14.98 -10.57 4.63
CA PRO A 206 14.99 -10.32 3.20
C PRO A 206 13.89 -9.35 2.79
N ALA A 207 14.19 -8.45 1.88
CA ALA A 207 13.23 -7.50 1.35
C ALA A 207 13.26 -7.45 -0.18
N LEU A 208 12.09 -7.26 -0.79
CA LEU A 208 11.93 -6.96 -2.20
C LEU A 208 11.32 -5.57 -2.33
N VAL A 209 11.98 -4.69 -3.06
CA VAL A 209 11.46 -3.35 -3.37
C VAL A 209 11.25 -3.26 -4.88
N ILE A 210 10.02 -2.97 -5.31
CA ILE A 210 9.65 -2.87 -6.72
C ILE A 210 9.25 -1.44 -7.04
N GLY A 211 9.84 -0.87 -8.09
CA GLY A 211 9.52 0.45 -8.62
C GLY A 211 9.32 0.44 -10.13
N ASN A 212 8.79 1.53 -10.67
CA ASN A 212 8.69 1.76 -12.11
C ASN A 212 8.77 3.27 -12.41
N GLU A 213 9.15 3.60 -13.63
CA GLU A 213 9.09 4.97 -14.16
C GLU A 213 7.66 5.43 -14.47
N VAL A 214 7.50 6.69 -14.86
CA VAL A 214 6.23 7.30 -15.29
C VAL A 214 5.15 7.24 -14.20
N ASP A 215 5.57 7.51 -12.95
CA ASP A 215 4.72 7.48 -11.77
C ASP A 215 5.07 8.64 -10.83
N ALA A 216 4.25 9.67 -10.82
CA ALA A 216 4.49 10.87 -10.02
C ALA A 216 4.12 10.70 -8.55
N VAL A 217 3.17 9.81 -8.25
CA VAL A 217 2.75 9.49 -6.87
C VAL A 217 3.72 8.51 -6.21
N HIS A 218 4.34 7.61 -7.01
CA HIS A 218 5.30 6.63 -6.54
C HIS A 218 6.64 6.81 -7.29
N PRO A 219 7.40 7.88 -7.03
CA PRO A 219 8.64 8.13 -7.76
C PRO A 219 9.59 6.94 -7.66
N LEU A 220 10.22 6.57 -8.77
CA LEU A 220 11.18 5.46 -8.81
C LEU A 220 12.32 5.68 -7.80
N SER A 221 12.72 6.94 -7.57
CA SER A 221 13.71 7.32 -6.56
C SER A 221 13.31 6.91 -5.13
N THR A 222 12.01 6.90 -4.80
CA THR A 222 11.52 6.41 -3.50
C THR A 222 11.84 4.93 -3.31
N ALA A 223 11.61 4.12 -4.35
CA ALA A 223 11.94 2.69 -4.32
C ALA A 223 13.45 2.46 -4.21
N TYR A 224 14.27 3.21 -4.96
CA TYR A 224 15.74 3.15 -4.85
C TYR A 224 16.23 3.50 -3.45
N THR A 225 15.70 4.59 -2.86
CA THR A 225 16.10 5.01 -1.51
C THR A 225 15.78 3.96 -0.46
N LEU A 226 14.58 3.35 -0.53
CA LEU A 226 14.21 2.27 0.40
C LEU A 226 15.06 1.01 0.20
N ALA A 227 15.32 0.63 -1.04
CA ALA A 227 16.18 -0.52 -1.33
C ALA A 227 17.62 -0.30 -0.82
N ALA A 228 18.14 0.92 -0.91
CA ALA A 228 19.46 1.26 -0.38
C ALA A 228 19.50 1.31 1.17
N ALA A 229 18.39 1.65 1.81
CA ALA A 229 18.32 1.78 3.27
C ALA A 229 18.11 0.43 4.00
N ILE A 230 17.62 -0.61 3.32
CA ILE A 230 17.37 -1.93 3.91
C ILE A 230 18.49 -2.88 3.50
N PRO A 231 19.26 -3.48 4.46
CA PRO A 231 20.50 -4.19 4.16
C PRO A 231 20.39 -5.35 3.16
N ASP A 232 19.36 -6.18 3.30
CA ASP A 232 19.15 -7.38 2.45
C ASP A 232 18.06 -7.14 1.39
N ALA A 233 17.90 -5.90 0.92
CA ALA A 233 16.90 -5.59 -0.07
C ALA A 233 17.36 -5.89 -1.50
N VAL A 234 16.52 -6.58 -2.25
CA VAL A 234 16.61 -6.72 -3.70
C VAL A 234 15.71 -5.66 -4.35
N PHE A 235 16.28 -4.85 -5.23
CA PHE A 235 15.53 -3.91 -6.03
C PHE A 235 15.16 -4.52 -7.38
N ALA A 236 13.90 -4.36 -7.80
CA ALA A 236 13.41 -4.73 -9.12
C ALA A 236 12.71 -3.55 -9.79
N GLU A 237 13.21 -3.12 -10.92
CA GLU A 237 12.50 -2.19 -11.79
C GLU A 237 11.63 -2.97 -12.78
N ILE A 238 10.38 -2.55 -12.90
CA ILE A 238 9.43 -3.16 -13.83
C ILE A 238 8.90 -2.12 -14.82
N ARG A 239 8.30 -2.59 -15.90
CA ARG A 239 7.72 -1.68 -16.90
C ARG A 239 6.64 -0.78 -16.33
N PRO A 240 6.55 0.49 -16.77
CA PRO A 240 5.52 1.41 -16.33
C PRO A 240 4.12 0.94 -16.71
N LYS A 241 3.18 1.00 -15.77
CA LYS A 241 1.78 0.63 -15.98
C LYS A 241 1.13 1.47 -17.09
N ALA A 242 1.50 2.75 -17.18
CA ALA A 242 1.01 3.68 -18.20
C ALA A 242 1.40 3.26 -19.63
N ARG A 243 2.48 2.48 -19.81
CA ARG A 243 2.95 2.01 -21.13
C ARG A 243 2.39 0.62 -21.49
N ASP A 244 2.33 -0.28 -20.50
CA ASP A 244 1.85 -1.66 -20.70
C ASP A 244 1.31 -2.21 -19.37
N SER A 245 0.02 -2.07 -19.15
CA SER A 245 -0.64 -2.51 -17.92
C SER A 245 -0.59 -4.04 -17.73
N VAL A 246 -0.75 -4.81 -18.80
CA VAL A 246 -0.73 -6.29 -18.73
C VAL A 246 0.65 -6.78 -18.34
N GLY A 247 1.68 -6.28 -19.02
CA GLY A 247 3.07 -6.60 -18.71
C GLY A 247 3.48 -6.15 -17.33
N HIS A 248 3.05 -4.97 -16.89
CA HIS A 248 3.30 -4.45 -15.54
C HIS A 248 2.86 -5.44 -14.45
N PHE A 249 1.59 -5.88 -14.48
CA PHE A 249 1.08 -6.84 -13.48
C PHE A 249 1.70 -8.23 -13.64
N SER A 250 2.07 -8.64 -14.85
CA SER A 250 2.78 -9.90 -15.06
C SER A 250 4.18 -9.87 -14.42
N GLU A 251 4.93 -8.79 -14.62
CA GLU A 251 6.25 -8.62 -14.01
C GLU A 251 6.17 -8.51 -12.49
N LEU A 252 5.19 -7.76 -11.94
CA LEU A 252 4.95 -7.71 -10.50
C LEU A 252 4.81 -9.11 -9.90
N ARG A 253 3.90 -9.92 -10.45
CA ARG A 253 3.66 -11.29 -9.96
C ARG A 253 4.90 -12.17 -10.10
N THR A 254 5.66 -12.03 -11.19
CA THR A 254 6.90 -12.78 -11.41
C THR A 254 7.95 -12.43 -10.36
N GLN A 255 8.20 -11.15 -10.09
CA GLN A 255 9.17 -10.71 -9.11
C GLN A 255 8.79 -11.15 -7.68
N ILE A 256 7.51 -11.01 -7.31
CA ILE A 256 7.02 -11.44 -6.00
C ILE A 256 7.15 -12.96 -5.84
N ALA A 257 6.75 -13.74 -6.85
CA ALA A 257 6.85 -15.19 -6.81
C ALA A 257 8.31 -15.67 -6.68
N ALA A 258 9.22 -15.09 -7.47
CA ALA A 258 10.64 -15.41 -7.42
C ALA A 258 11.25 -15.12 -6.03
N PHE A 259 10.90 -13.96 -5.44
CA PHE A 259 11.32 -13.59 -4.09
C PHE A 259 10.82 -14.60 -3.04
N LEU A 260 9.54 -14.94 -3.05
CA LEU A 260 8.94 -15.87 -2.09
C LEU A 260 9.52 -17.30 -2.19
N GLN A 261 9.96 -17.70 -3.39
CA GLN A 261 10.56 -19.02 -3.64
C GLN A 261 12.04 -19.10 -3.29
N SER A 262 12.79 -18.00 -3.40
CA SER A 262 14.26 -18.03 -3.33
C SER A 262 14.83 -17.90 -1.91
N HIS A 263 14.14 -17.26 -0.96
CA HIS A 263 14.70 -16.96 0.35
C HIS A 263 14.42 -18.03 1.40
N SER A 264 15.46 -18.64 1.97
CA SER A 264 15.37 -19.69 2.99
C SER A 264 14.67 -19.22 4.28
N LYS A 265 14.92 -17.98 4.73
CA LYS A 265 14.25 -17.37 5.90
C LYS A 265 12.73 -17.27 5.68
N VAL A 266 12.29 -17.01 4.46
CA VAL A 266 10.87 -16.97 4.07
C VAL A 266 10.31 -18.38 3.96
N ARG A 267 11.04 -19.30 3.34
CA ARG A 267 10.61 -20.70 3.18
C ARG A 267 10.43 -21.46 4.50
N SER A 268 11.17 -21.06 5.54
CA SER A 268 11.02 -21.67 6.87
C SER A 268 9.65 -21.41 7.53
N LEU A 269 8.82 -20.53 6.95
CA LEU A 269 7.44 -20.28 7.38
C LEU A 269 6.43 -21.27 6.78
N ILE A 270 6.84 -22.14 5.84
CA ILE A 270 5.95 -23.15 5.25
C ILE A 270 5.74 -24.23 6.32
N PRO A 271 4.49 -24.48 6.75
CA PRO A 271 4.22 -25.62 7.63
C PRO A 271 4.69 -26.93 6.97
N SER A 272 5.34 -27.78 7.75
CA SER A 272 5.79 -29.12 7.35
C SER A 272 4.63 -30.04 7.08
#